data_f781a7c19e8d4c4637b1a44052fd97e2
#
_entry.id   f781a7c19e8d4c4637b1a44052fd97e2
#
_cell.length_a   1.000
_cell.length_b   1.000
_cell.length_c   1.000
_cell.angle_alpha   90.00
_cell.angle_beta   90.00
_cell.angle_gamma   90.00
#
_symmetry.space_group_name_H-M   'P 1'
#
loop_
_entity.id
_entity.type
_entity.pdbx_description
1 polymer ?
#
loop_
_entity_poly.entity_id
_entity_poly.type
_entity_poly.pdbx_seq_one_letter_code
_entity_poly.pdbx_strand_id
1 'polypeptide(L)'
;MRLVIFANEQLKEELLSTGINDGCKVHWINSPKELSSYADADAVIDLLFEHNGHDSSHLTGLLKRPVFVNSMNKTIAEIGLPVIRINAWPGFLKRSVAELCCGNDTDKKEAETILGLLNRKAEWVPDIKGFISTRVVSMIINEAYFALEENVSTKEEVDIAMKLGTNYPYGPFEWSKKIGLKNIASLLTELSLTEKRYQAADLLLKEAKEQ
;
A
#
# COMPACT_ATOMS: atom_id res chain seq x y z
N MET A 1 12.65 -9.35 -18.69
CA MET A 1 11.80 -10.03 -17.70
C MET A 1 10.33 -9.80 -18.02
N ARG A 2 9.48 -10.77 -17.65
CA ARG A 2 8.03 -10.73 -17.84
C ARG A 2 7.34 -10.61 -16.48
N LEU A 3 6.70 -9.49 -16.22
CA LEU A 3 5.96 -9.24 -14.99
C LEU A 3 4.45 -9.34 -15.25
N VAL A 4 3.72 -9.93 -14.32
CA VAL A 4 2.25 -9.93 -14.32
C VAL A 4 1.78 -9.12 -13.14
N ILE A 5 0.99 -8.07 -13.41
CA ILE A 5 0.57 -7.12 -12.39
C ILE A 5 -0.96 -7.05 -12.34
N PHE A 6 -1.50 -7.34 -11.17
CA PHE A 6 -2.91 -7.16 -10.86
C PHE A 6 -3.10 -5.79 -10.18
N ALA A 7 -3.78 -4.88 -10.86
CA ALA A 7 -3.98 -3.51 -10.42
C ALA A 7 -5.28 -2.92 -11.00
N ASN A 8 -5.85 -1.94 -10.32
CA ASN A 8 -6.84 -1.05 -10.92
C ASN A 8 -6.14 0.07 -11.73
N GLU A 9 -6.92 0.86 -12.49
CA GLU A 9 -6.36 1.91 -13.34
C GLU A 9 -5.56 2.96 -12.56
N GLN A 10 -6.01 3.34 -11.35
CA GLN A 10 -5.30 4.31 -10.51
C GLN A 10 -3.89 3.82 -10.13
N LEU A 11 -3.77 2.58 -9.65
CA LEU A 11 -2.47 2.00 -9.24
C LEU A 11 -1.57 1.73 -10.45
N LYS A 12 -2.17 1.37 -11.59
CA LYS A 12 -1.46 1.23 -12.87
C LYS A 12 -0.85 2.56 -13.31
N GLU A 13 -1.62 3.64 -13.33
CA GLU A 13 -1.12 4.99 -13.66
C GLU A 13 0.00 5.42 -12.70
N GLU A 14 -0.18 5.18 -11.40
CA GLU A 14 0.86 5.50 -10.41
C GLU A 14 2.13 4.67 -10.63
N LEU A 15 2.00 3.38 -10.95
CA LEU A 15 3.16 2.54 -11.22
C LEU A 15 3.89 2.97 -12.49
N LEU A 16 3.16 3.38 -13.51
CA LEU A 16 3.71 3.86 -14.78
C LEU A 16 4.34 5.25 -14.69
N SER A 17 4.03 6.03 -13.65
CA SER A 17 4.49 7.42 -13.51
C SER A 17 6.02 7.59 -13.42
N THR A 18 6.74 6.55 -12.99
CA THR A 18 8.21 6.53 -12.96
C THR A 18 8.83 5.91 -14.21
N GLY A 19 8.00 5.44 -15.15
CA GLY A 19 8.43 4.68 -16.32
C GLY A 19 8.75 3.22 -16.01
N ILE A 20 8.91 2.44 -17.07
CA ILE A 20 9.32 1.02 -17.03
C ILE A 20 10.48 0.86 -18.00
N ASN A 21 11.52 0.13 -17.60
CA ASN A 21 12.68 -0.14 -18.45
C ASN A 21 12.32 -1.05 -19.63
N ASP A 22 12.96 -0.83 -20.78
CA ASP A 22 12.72 -1.57 -22.04
C ASP A 22 12.95 -3.08 -21.91
N GLY A 23 13.75 -3.53 -20.94
CA GLY A 23 13.98 -4.94 -20.63
C GLY A 23 12.83 -5.64 -19.91
N CYS A 24 11.74 -4.93 -19.60
CA CYS A 24 10.59 -5.41 -18.86
C CYS A 24 9.33 -5.44 -19.73
N LYS A 25 8.69 -6.60 -19.83
CA LYS A 25 7.35 -6.76 -20.42
C LYS A 25 6.33 -6.90 -19.30
N VAL A 26 5.42 -5.95 -19.19
CA VAL A 26 4.35 -5.97 -18.19
C VAL A 26 3.05 -6.44 -18.81
N HIS A 27 2.44 -7.45 -18.18
CA HIS A 27 1.10 -7.91 -18.46
C HIS A 27 0.17 -7.46 -17.33
N TRP A 28 -0.75 -6.57 -17.67
CA TRP A 28 -1.79 -6.12 -16.75
C TRP A 28 -2.95 -7.09 -16.78
N ILE A 29 -3.44 -7.49 -15.62
CA ILE A 29 -4.61 -8.34 -15.48
C ILE A 29 -5.68 -7.64 -14.63
N ASN A 30 -6.94 -7.97 -14.90
CA ASN A 30 -8.09 -7.39 -14.24
C ASN A 30 -8.74 -8.36 -13.23
N SER A 31 -8.29 -9.61 -13.21
CA SER A 31 -8.79 -10.63 -12.30
C SER A 31 -7.67 -11.55 -11.84
N PRO A 32 -7.62 -11.95 -10.55
CA PRO A 32 -6.67 -12.93 -10.04
C PRO A 32 -6.76 -14.28 -10.77
N LYS A 33 -7.91 -14.63 -11.34
CA LYS A 33 -8.13 -15.88 -12.10
C LYS A 33 -7.25 -15.98 -13.35
N GLU A 34 -6.86 -14.83 -13.91
CA GLU A 34 -6.00 -14.78 -15.09
C GLU A 34 -4.55 -15.21 -14.79
N LEU A 35 -4.13 -15.16 -13.53
CA LEU A 35 -2.77 -15.52 -13.12
C LEU A 35 -2.34 -16.93 -13.53
N SER A 36 -3.29 -17.87 -13.57
CA SER A 36 -3.01 -19.24 -14.03
C SER A 36 -2.49 -19.32 -15.47
N SER A 37 -2.85 -18.36 -16.32
CA SER A 37 -2.42 -18.28 -17.72
C SER A 37 -0.98 -17.75 -17.88
N TYR A 38 -0.35 -17.31 -16.80
CA TYR A 38 0.98 -16.69 -16.79
C TYR A 38 1.98 -17.52 -15.96
N ALA A 39 1.91 -18.85 -16.12
CA ALA A 39 2.79 -19.76 -15.39
C ALA A 39 4.30 -19.55 -15.70
N ASP A 40 4.64 -18.86 -16.78
CA ASP A 40 5.99 -18.51 -17.23
C ASP A 40 6.42 -17.07 -16.86
N ALA A 41 5.64 -16.34 -16.08
CA ALA A 41 6.04 -15.02 -15.60
C ALA A 41 7.26 -15.11 -14.67
N ASP A 42 8.16 -14.13 -14.76
CA ASP A 42 9.33 -14.03 -13.87
C ASP A 42 8.96 -13.54 -12.47
N ALA A 43 7.90 -12.70 -12.37
CA ALA A 43 7.34 -12.28 -11.09
C ALA A 43 5.86 -11.91 -11.22
N VAL A 44 5.18 -11.93 -10.08
CA VAL A 44 3.77 -11.54 -9.92
C VAL A 44 3.68 -10.40 -8.90
N ILE A 45 2.87 -9.38 -9.20
CA ILE A 45 2.63 -8.24 -8.33
C ILE A 45 1.12 -8.06 -8.17
N ASP A 46 0.60 -8.37 -6.98
CA ASP A 46 -0.80 -8.16 -6.63
C ASP A 46 -0.95 -6.88 -5.79
N LEU A 47 -1.27 -5.79 -6.47
CA LEU A 47 -1.49 -4.49 -5.83
C LEU A 47 -2.88 -4.35 -5.19
N LEU A 48 -3.80 -5.28 -5.47
CA LEU A 48 -5.16 -5.30 -4.93
C LEU A 48 -5.38 -6.38 -3.86
N PHE A 49 -4.32 -7.05 -3.41
CA PHE A 49 -4.39 -8.14 -2.44
C PHE A 49 -5.17 -7.76 -1.16
N GLU A 50 -4.84 -6.61 -0.56
CA GLU A 50 -5.54 -6.11 0.62
C GLU A 50 -7.00 -5.71 0.30
N HIS A 51 -7.23 -5.09 -0.85
CA HIS A 51 -8.55 -4.69 -1.31
C HIS A 51 -9.48 -5.89 -1.51
N ASN A 52 -8.93 -7.03 -1.93
CA ASN A 52 -9.64 -8.29 -2.12
C ASN A 52 -9.71 -9.15 -0.83
N GLY A 53 -9.58 -8.55 0.33
CA GLY A 53 -9.73 -9.23 1.61
C GLY A 53 -8.57 -10.17 1.96
N HIS A 54 -7.39 -9.99 1.35
CA HIS A 54 -6.22 -10.87 1.51
C HIS A 54 -6.48 -12.33 1.09
N ASP A 55 -7.31 -12.55 0.08
CA ASP A 55 -7.46 -13.88 -0.49
C ASP A 55 -6.17 -14.31 -1.18
N SER A 56 -5.48 -15.26 -0.57
CA SER A 56 -4.19 -15.79 -1.05
C SER A 56 -4.31 -17.06 -1.88
N SER A 57 -5.53 -17.57 -2.08
CA SER A 57 -5.78 -18.84 -2.77
C SER A 57 -5.21 -18.88 -4.19
N HIS A 58 -5.27 -17.75 -4.90
CA HIS A 58 -4.76 -17.60 -6.27
C HIS A 58 -3.22 -17.50 -6.35
N LEU A 59 -2.52 -17.28 -5.23
CA LEU A 59 -1.06 -17.12 -5.17
C LEU A 59 -0.31 -18.44 -4.94
N THR A 60 -0.97 -19.45 -4.36
CA THR A 60 -0.30 -20.67 -3.88
C THR A 60 0.49 -21.40 -4.97
N GLY A 61 -0.01 -21.44 -6.21
CA GLY A 61 0.68 -22.04 -7.36
C GLY A 61 1.82 -21.20 -7.95
N LEU A 62 2.03 -19.98 -7.47
CA LEU A 62 2.95 -19.00 -8.05
C LEU A 62 4.24 -18.79 -7.23
N LEU A 63 4.34 -19.40 -6.04
CA LEU A 63 5.40 -19.16 -5.05
C LEU A 63 6.80 -19.66 -5.45
N LYS A 64 6.97 -20.23 -6.64
CA LYS A 64 8.29 -20.59 -7.19
C LYS A 64 9.06 -19.37 -7.75
N ARG A 65 8.46 -18.21 -7.71
CA ARG A 65 8.97 -16.92 -8.19
C ARG A 65 8.62 -15.81 -7.20
N PRO A 66 9.22 -14.61 -7.29
CA PRO A 66 8.86 -13.48 -6.45
C PRO A 66 7.38 -13.12 -6.63
N VAL A 67 6.65 -13.10 -5.51
CA VAL A 67 5.25 -12.67 -5.45
C VAL A 67 5.15 -11.48 -4.54
N PHE A 68 4.81 -10.32 -5.10
CA PHE A 68 4.60 -9.09 -4.35
C PHE A 68 3.11 -8.94 -4.04
N VAL A 69 2.82 -8.52 -2.82
CA VAL A 69 1.45 -8.21 -2.40
C VAL A 69 1.37 -6.86 -1.68
N ASN A 70 0.39 -6.05 -2.04
CA ASN A 70 0.06 -4.88 -1.23
C ASN A 70 -0.69 -5.34 0.01
N SER A 71 -0.04 -5.29 1.17
CA SER A 71 -0.66 -5.64 2.45
C SER A 71 -0.09 -4.79 3.58
N MET A 72 -0.89 -3.82 4.05
CA MET A 72 -0.51 -2.95 5.16
C MET A 72 -1.08 -3.45 6.49
N ASN A 73 -2.22 -4.13 6.48
CA ASN A 73 -2.92 -4.58 7.67
C ASN A 73 -2.50 -5.98 8.17
N LYS A 74 -1.80 -6.77 7.34
CA LYS A 74 -1.29 -8.10 7.72
C LYS A 74 0.21 -8.20 7.50
N THR A 75 0.89 -8.92 8.41
CA THR A 75 2.29 -9.32 8.29
C THR A 75 2.42 -10.55 7.38
N ILE A 76 3.65 -10.90 6.98
CA ILE A 76 3.94 -12.14 6.21
C ILE A 76 3.48 -13.37 6.99
N ALA A 77 3.71 -13.37 8.31
CA ALA A 77 3.28 -14.46 9.18
C ALA A 77 1.75 -14.64 9.20
N GLU A 78 1.00 -13.53 9.21
CA GLU A 78 -0.48 -13.56 9.18
C GLU A 78 -1.04 -13.91 7.79
N ILE A 79 -0.31 -13.61 6.71
CA ILE A 79 -0.65 -14.03 5.35
C ILE A 79 -0.42 -15.54 5.18
N GLY A 80 0.58 -16.10 5.85
CA GLY A 80 0.91 -17.52 5.82
C GLY A 80 1.57 -18.01 4.52
N LEU A 81 2.07 -17.10 3.68
CA LEU A 81 2.78 -17.40 2.44
C LEU A 81 4.12 -16.64 2.37
N PRO A 82 5.16 -17.20 1.72
CA PRO A 82 6.44 -16.53 1.51
C PRO A 82 6.31 -15.47 0.39
N VAL A 83 5.71 -14.35 0.71
CA VAL A 83 5.50 -13.23 -0.20
C VAL A 83 6.38 -12.04 0.17
N ILE A 84 6.55 -11.13 -0.79
CA ILE A 84 7.18 -9.82 -0.59
C ILE A 84 6.04 -8.81 -0.39
N ARG A 85 5.98 -8.19 0.77
CA ARG A 85 5.02 -7.12 1.03
C ARG A 85 5.55 -5.82 0.46
N ILE A 86 4.68 -5.06 -0.20
CA ILE A 86 4.96 -3.73 -0.75
C ILE A 86 3.90 -2.74 -0.32
N ASN A 87 4.30 -1.52 -0.02
CA ASN A 87 3.36 -0.42 0.19
C ASN A 87 2.88 0.12 -1.16
N ALA A 88 1.68 -0.25 -1.53
CA ALA A 88 1.01 0.20 -2.74
C ALA A 88 -0.31 0.92 -2.44
N TRP A 89 -0.46 1.53 -1.28
CA TRP A 89 -1.61 2.42 -1.04
C TRP A 89 -1.60 3.58 -2.05
N PRO A 90 -2.76 4.05 -2.50
CA PRO A 90 -2.85 5.15 -3.45
C PRO A 90 -2.03 6.37 -3.04
N GLY A 91 -1.22 6.88 -3.97
CA GLY A 91 -0.29 7.98 -3.75
C GLY A 91 1.14 7.56 -3.39
N PHE A 92 1.38 6.31 -2.97
CA PHE A 92 2.71 5.86 -2.57
C PHE A 92 3.53 5.26 -3.73
N LEU A 93 2.87 4.69 -4.75
CA LEU A 93 3.55 4.13 -5.93
C LEU A 93 4.14 5.20 -6.89
N LYS A 94 3.77 6.48 -6.73
CA LYS A 94 4.36 7.59 -7.52
C LYS A 94 5.80 7.91 -7.13
N ARG A 95 6.26 7.42 -5.98
CA ARG A 95 7.61 7.69 -5.48
C ARG A 95 8.64 6.76 -6.12
N SER A 96 9.86 7.26 -6.26
CA SER A 96 11.02 6.47 -6.72
C SER A 96 11.53 5.46 -5.69
N VAL A 97 11.00 5.49 -4.47
CA VAL A 97 11.32 4.56 -3.38
C VAL A 97 10.05 3.88 -2.92
N ALA A 98 10.07 2.55 -2.84
CA ALA A 98 8.98 1.73 -2.32
C ALA A 98 9.41 1.04 -1.01
N GLU A 99 8.55 1.09 0.01
CA GLU A 99 8.75 0.34 1.25
C GLU A 99 8.37 -1.12 1.03
N LEU A 100 9.29 -2.03 1.38
CA LEU A 100 9.14 -3.47 1.24
C LEU A 100 9.54 -4.24 2.49
N CYS A 101 8.96 -5.44 2.60
CA CYS A 101 9.39 -6.45 3.56
C CYS A 101 9.35 -7.83 2.90
N CYS A 102 10.32 -8.68 3.22
CA CYS A 102 10.34 -10.09 2.82
C CYS A 102 11.00 -10.96 3.90
N GLY A 103 10.83 -12.27 3.79
CA GLY A 103 11.29 -13.22 4.79
C GLY A 103 12.77 -13.62 4.69
N ASN A 104 13.46 -13.35 3.58
CA ASN A 104 14.84 -13.79 3.35
C ASN A 104 15.62 -12.89 2.38
N ASP A 105 16.96 -13.03 2.37
CA ASP A 105 17.86 -12.18 1.58
C ASP A 105 17.88 -12.54 0.07
N THR A 106 17.46 -13.73 -0.31
CA THR A 106 17.33 -14.09 -1.75
C THR A 106 16.21 -13.29 -2.37
N ASP A 107 15.05 -13.25 -1.72
CA ASP A 107 13.89 -12.47 -2.17
C ASP A 107 14.20 -10.97 -2.25
N LYS A 108 15.07 -10.46 -1.35
CA LYS A 108 15.52 -9.05 -1.41
C LYS A 108 16.23 -8.74 -2.72
N LYS A 109 17.21 -9.55 -3.12
CA LYS A 109 17.98 -9.33 -4.36
C LYS A 109 17.09 -9.40 -5.61
N GLU A 110 16.18 -10.37 -5.63
CA GLU A 110 15.23 -10.51 -6.74
C GLU A 110 14.25 -9.32 -6.78
N ALA A 111 13.73 -8.90 -5.62
CA ALA A 111 12.85 -7.75 -5.51
C ALA A 111 13.53 -6.45 -5.96
N GLU A 112 14.77 -6.21 -5.56
CA GLU A 112 15.54 -5.03 -5.99
C GLU A 112 15.75 -5.01 -7.51
N THR A 113 16.01 -6.17 -8.11
CA THR A 113 16.13 -6.31 -9.57
C THR A 113 14.81 -5.94 -10.25
N ILE A 114 13.68 -6.47 -9.75
CA ILE A 114 12.35 -6.21 -10.30
C ILE A 114 11.96 -4.74 -10.14
N LEU A 115 12.20 -4.15 -8.94
CA LEU A 115 11.92 -2.73 -8.70
C LEU A 115 12.79 -1.83 -9.59
N GLY A 116 14.03 -2.21 -9.84
CA GLY A 116 14.92 -1.50 -10.78
C GLY A 116 14.34 -1.44 -12.19
N LEU A 117 13.66 -2.50 -12.65
CA LEU A 117 12.94 -2.50 -13.94
C LEU A 117 11.74 -1.55 -13.94
N LEU A 118 11.16 -1.28 -12.77
CA LEU A 118 10.06 -0.35 -12.56
C LEU A 118 10.56 1.06 -12.17
N ASN A 119 11.84 1.35 -12.34
CA ASN A 119 12.52 2.61 -11.97
C ASN A 119 12.30 3.00 -10.49
N ARG A 120 12.33 2.01 -9.59
CA ARG A 120 12.19 2.20 -8.14
C ARG A 120 13.33 1.57 -7.38
N LYS A 121 13.57 2.12 -6.19
CA LYS A 121 14.49 1.56 -5.18
C LYS A 121 13.69 0.96 -4.04
N ALA A 122 14.21 -0.11 -3.45
CA ALA A 122 13.65 -0.70 -2.25
C ALA A 122 14.11 0.06 -1.00
N GLU A 123 13.18 0.37 -0.11
CA GLU A 123 13.43 0.70 1.29
C GLU A 123 12.97 -0.48 2.13
N TRP A 124 13.91 -1.21 2.71
CA TRP A 124 13.61 -2.41 3.48
C TRP A 124 13.18 -2.05 4.90
N VAL A 125 12.01 -2.50 5.28
CA VAL A 125 11.43 -2.28 6.60
C VAL A 125 11.14 -3.60 7.31
N PRO A 126 11.06 -3.63 8.65
CA PRO A 126 10.62 -4.81 9.39
C PRO A 126 9.22 -5.27 8.97
N ASP A 127 8.91 -6.57 9.20
CA ASP A 127 7.57 -7.13 8.95
C ASP A 127 6.59 -6.68 10.03
N ILE A 128 6.15 -5.42 9.93
CA ILE A 128 5.18 -4.79 10.83
C ILE A 128 3.99 -4.24 10.04
N LYS A 129 2.81 -4.16 10.67
CA LYS A 129 1.62 -3.57 10.06
C LYS A 129 1.86 -2.09 9.76
N GLY A 130 1.45 -1.62 8.58
CA GLY A 130 1.48 -0.23 8.17
C GLY A 130 2.84 0.33 7.77
N PHE A 131 3.92 -0.45 7.85
CA PHE A 131 5.29 0.01 7.57
C PHE A 131 5.59 1.39 8.21
N ILE A 132 6.34 2.28 7.54
CA ILE A 132 6.65 3.62 8.06
C ILE A 132 5.63 4.64 7.56
N SER A 133 5.52 4.80 6.24
CA SER A 133 4.77 5.92 5.63
C SER A 133 3.27 5.83 5.91
N THR A 134 2.67 4.66 5.79
CA THR A 134 1.23 4.49 6.03
C THR A 134 0.86 4.70 7.49
N ARG A 135 1.72 4.28 8.45
CA ARG A 135 1.53 4.60 9.87
C ARG A 135 1.54 6.09 10.13
N VAL A 136 2.56 6.79 9.63
CA VAL A 136 2.71 8.23 9.87
C VAL A 136 1.54 9.01 9.25
N VAL A 137 1.21 8.73 7.99
CA VAL A 137 0.10 9.41 7.30
C VAL A 137 -1.24 9.11 7.97
N SER A 138 -1.49 7.86 8.37
CA SER A 138 -2.73 7.50 9.09
C SER A 138 -2.87 8.26 10.42
N MET A 139 -1.78 8.45 11.16
CA MET A 139 -1.81 9.23 12.41
C MET A 139 -2.02 10.71 12.15
N ILE A 140 -1.44 11.29 11.10
CA ILE A 140 -1.68 12.69 10.71
C ILE A 140 -3.17 12.90 10.35
N ILE A 141 -3.74 11.95 9.60
CA ILE A 141 -5.18 11.99 9.26
C ILE A 141 -6.03 11.83 10.51
N ASN A 142 -5.69 10.91 11.40
CA ASN A 142 -6.40 10.68 12.64
C ASN A 142 -6.42 11.92 13.53
N GLU A 143 -5.28 12.58 13.70
CA GLU A 143 -5.17 13.84 14.46
C GLU A 143 -6.03 14.95 13.85
N ALA A 144 -6.07 15.04 12.52
CA ALA A 144 -6.95 15.99 11.83
C ALA A 144 -8.45 15.72 12.12
N TYR A 145 -8.83 14.45 12.27
CA TYR A 145 -10.20 14.08 12.66
C TYR A 145 -10.49 14.41 14.13
N PHE A 146 -9.53 14.24 15.05
CA PHE A 146 -9.69 14.74 16.44
C PHE A 146 -9.87 16.24 16.49
N ALA A 147 -9.08 17.00 15.72
CA ALA A 147 -9.23 18.46 15.64
C ALA A 147 -10.63 18.87 15.13
N LEU A 148 -11.24 18.09 14.22
CA LEU A 148 -12.64 18.32 13.81
C LEU A 148 -13.63 18.05 14.95
N GLU A 149 -13.48 16.93 15.68
CA GLU A 149 -14.35 16.58 16.82
C GLU A 149 -14.31 17.65 17.92
N GLU A 150 -13.14 18.26 18.13
CA GLU A 150 -12.91 19.34 19.07
C GLU A 150 -13.35 20.72 18.54
N ASN A 151 -13.88 20.79 17.31
CA ASN A 151 -14.28 22.04 16.64
C ASN A 151 -13.14 23.06 16.51
N VAL A 152 -11.90 22.59 16.33
CA VAL A 152 -10.72 23.48 16.17
C VAL A 152 -10.77 24.20 14.83
N SER A 153 -11.18 23.51 13.74
CA SER A 153 -11.20 24.08 12.38
C SER A 153 -12.08 23.24 11.45
N THR A 154 -12.17 23.64 10.18
CA THR A 154 -12.85 22.89 9.10
C THR A 154 -11.87 21.97 8.35
N LYS A 155 -12.39 20.99 7.59
CA LYS A 155 -11.55 20.10 6.75
C LYS A 155 -10.70 20.89 5.77
N GLU A 156 -11.28 21.89 5.14
CA GLU A 156 -10.64 22.75 4.16
C GLU A 156 -9.50 23.58 4.77
N GLU A 157 -9.74 24.17 5.94
CA GLU A 157 -8.74 24.98 6.64
C GLU A 157 -7.57 24.13 7.14
N VAL A 158 -7.85 22.94 7.68
CA VAL A 158 -6.80 21.99 8.10
C VAL A 158 -5.95 21.57 6.88
N ASP A 159 -6.57 21.23 5.75
CA ASP A 159 -5.83 20.87 4.53
C ASP A 159 -4.94 22.01 4.03
N ILE A 160 -5.45 23.26 4.04
CA ILE A 160 -4.68 24.46 3.66
C ILE A 160 -3.51 24.67 4.63
N ALA A 161 -3.76 24.63 5.93
CA ALA A 161 -2.75 24.86 6.95
C ALA A 161 -1.61 23.83 6.85
N MET A 162 -1.92 22.56 6.66
CA MET A 162 -0.92 21.51 6.54
C MET A 162 -0.12 21.59 5.23
N LYS A 163 -0.74 21.95 4.12
CA LYS A 163 0.00 22.16 2.87
C LYS A 163 0.93 23.36 2.93
N LEU A 164 0.45 24.50 3.44
CA LEU A 164 1.24 25.73 3.50
C LEU A 164 2.24 25.75 4.66
N GLY A 165 1.87 25.17 5.81
CA GLY A 165 2.71 25.21 7.01
C GLY A 165 3.80 24.14 7.04
N THR A 166 3.58 22.98 6.44
CA THR A 166 4.50 21.84 6.49
C THR A 166 5.00 21.39 5.12
N ASN A 167 4.57 22.06 4.05
CA ASN A 167 4.91 21.73 2.67
C ASN A 167 4.54 20.29 2.27
N TYR A 168 3.47 19.75 2.83
CA TYR A 168 2.96 18.44 2.43
C TYR A 168 2.32 18.51 1.05
N PRO A 169 2.45 17.45 0.22
CA PRO A 169 1.88 17.42 -1.13
C PRO A 169 0.35 17.40 -1.12
N TYR A 170 -0.25 16.95 -0.02
CA TYR A 170 -1.69 16.88 0.21
C TYR A 170 -1.99 17.23 1.68
N GLY A 171 -3.15 17.82 1.92
CA GLY A 171 -3.67 17.94 3.28
C GLY A 171 -4.20 16.60 3.80
N PRO A 172 -4.45 16.46 5.11
CA PRO A 172 -4.89 15.22 5.73
C PRO A 172 -6.18 14.65 5.11
N PHE A 173 -7.16 15.51 4.82
CA PHE A 173 -8.43 15.08 4.21
C PHE A 173 -8.30 14.79 2.72
N GLU A 174 -7.45 15.51 2.00
CA GLU A 174 -7.07 15.14 0.61
C GLU A 174 -6.37 13.78 0.59
N TRP A 175 -5.46 13.49 1.54
CA TRP A 175 -4.83 12.18 1.70
C TRP A 175 -5.86 11.09 1.99
N SER A 176 -6.80 11.35 2.91
CA SER A 176 -7.82 10.36 3.30
C SER A 176 -8.72 9.96 2.13
N LYS A 177 -9.10 10.92 1.29
CA LYS A 177 -9.87 10.67 0.06
C LYS A 177 -9.07 9.83 -0.95
N LYS A 178 -7.76 10.10 -1.07
CA LYS A 178 -6.89 9.43 -2.03
C LYS A 178 -6.61 7.98 -1.64
N ILE A 179 -6.28 7.74 -0.38
CA ILE A 179 -5.97 6.42 0.17
C ILE A 179 -7.24 5.57 0.32
N GLY A 180 -8.36 6.21 0.63
CA GLY A 180 -9.60 5.58 1.08
C GLY A 180 -9.66 5.48 2.60
N LEU A 181 -10.69 6.08 3.19
CA LEU A 181 -10.81 6.18 4.64
C LEU A 181 -10.98 4.82 5.31
N LYS A 182 -11.57 3.84 4.61
CA LYS A 182 -11.66 2.45 5.09
C LYS A 182 -10.30 1.81 5.34
N ASN A 183 -9.32 2.05 4.46
CA ASN A 183 -7.96 1.51 4.62
C ASN A 183 -7.31 2.08 5.87
N ILE A 184 -7.44 3.39 6.09
CA ILE A 184 -6.89 4.10 7.24
C ILE A 184 -7.56 3.61 8.54
N ALA A 185 -8.89 3.56 8.58
CA ALA A 185 -9.65 3.07 9.71
C ALA A 185 -9.29 1.62 10.08
N SER A 186 -9.15 0.75 9.08
CA SER A 186 -8.75 -0.64 9.27
C SER A 186 -7.34 -0.74 9.87
N LEU A 187 -6.36 -0.01 9.31
CA LEU A 187 -5.00 -0.01 9.85
C LEU A 187 -4.94 0.51 11.29
N LEU A 188 -5.58 1.63 11.59
CA LEU A 188 -5.62 2.19 12.94
C LEU A 188 -6.28 1.23 13.92
N THR A 189 -7.38 0.60 13.53
CA THR A 189 -8.06 -0.41 14.36
C THR A 189 -7.11 -1.56 14.69
N GLU A 190 -6.45 -2.14 13.70
CA GLU A 190 -5.48 -3.23 13.90
C GLU A 190 -4.31 -2.83 14.81
N LEU A 191 -3.77 -1.63 14.62
CA LEU A 191 -2.66 -1.13 15.43
C LEU A 191 -3.11 -0.83 16.87
N SER A 192 -4.34 -0.37 17.08
CA SER A 192 -4.89 -0.04 18.41
C SER A 192 -5.05 -1.27 19.31
N LEU A 193 -5.14 -2.48 18.73
CA LEU A 193 -5.20 -3.72 19.50
C LEU A 193 -3.97 -3.94 20.38
N THR A 194 -2.83 -3.41 19.97
CA THR A 194 -1.57 -3.54 20.71
C THR A 194 -1.10 -2.24 21.36
N GLU A 195 -1.42 -1.10 20.76
CA GLU A 195 -0.96 0.21 21.22
C GLU A 195 -2.09 1.25 21.18
N LYS A 196 -2.57 1.68 22.33
CA LYS A 196 -3.69 2.63 22.47
C LYS A 196 -3.51 3.96 21.73
N ARG A 197 -2.27 4.39 21.48
CA ARG A 197 -1.98 5.63 20.73
C ARG A 197 -2.56 5.63 19.31
N TYR A 198 -2.87 4.46 18.75
CA TYR A 198 -3.49 4.33 17.42
C TYR A 198 -5.01 4.31 17.46
N GLN A 199 -5.63 4.59 18.60
CA GLN A 199 -7.08 4.68 18.68
C GLN A 199 -7.57 5.69 17.65
N ALA A 200 -8.50 5.27 16.81
CA ALA A 200 -9.06 6.14 15.77
C ALA A 200 -10.11 7.06 16.35
N ALA A 201 -10.21 8.28 15.83
CA ALA A 201 -11.28 9.24 16.12
C ALA A 201 -12.64 8.63 15.74
N ASP A 202 -13.68 8.89 16.54
CA ASP A 202 -15.02 8.33 16.32
C ASP A 202 -15.62 8.82 14.99
N LEU A 203 -15.39 10.08 14.64
CA LEU A 203 -15.83 10.66 13.37
C LEU A 203 -15.15 9.99 12.18
N LEU A 204 -13.84 9.67 12.28
CA LEU A 204 -13.11 8.93 11.25
C LEU A 204 -13.76 7.55 11.02
N LEU A 205 -14.02 6.82 12.11
CA LEU A 205 -14.65 5.49 12.04
C LEU A 205 -16.07 5.55 11.48
N LYS A 206 -16.82 6.60 11.82
CA LYS A 206 -18.16 6.83 11.30
C LYS A 206 -18.14 7.07 9.80
N GLU A 207 -17.36 8.05 9.33
CA GLU A 207 -17.26 8.38 7.91
C GLU A 207 -16.69 7.20 7.06
N ALA A 208 -15.79 6.41 7.64
CA ALA A 208 -15.27 5.21 6.97
C ALA A 208 -16.34 4.14 6.70
N LYS A 209 -17.40 4.07 7.52
CA LYS A 209 -18.52 3.14 7.32
C LYS A 209 -19.49 3.61 6.26
N GLU A 210 -19.52 4.90 5.97
CA GLU A 210 -20.44 5.53 5.02
C GLU A 210 -19.90 5.50 3.57
N GLN A 211 -18.62 5.14 3.35
CA GLN A 211 -17.99 4.96 2.04
C GLN A 211 -18.18 3.52 1.53
#